data_6a17318babdf3360b43a8c8a50be3f8c
#
_entry.id   6a17318babdf3360b43a8c8a50be3f8c
#
_cell.length_a   1.000
_cell.length_b   1.000
_cell.length_c   1.000
_cell.angle_alpha   90.00
_cell.angle_beta   90.00
_cell.angle_gamma   90.00
#
_symmetry.space_group_name_H-M   'P 1'
#
loop_
_entity.id
_entity.type
_entity.pdbx_description
1 polymer ?
#
loop_
_entity_poly.entity_id
_entity_poly.type
_entity_poly.pdbx_seq_one_letter_code
_entity_poly.pdbx_strand_id
1 'polypeptide(L)'
;MKKPLLAALATLALTGVGTAPAVASSAAPAPAAAETARAVSFAGTVSLSNCSGSVVRLPASEDDDPALVMSNGHCLETGFPAAGEVVVDQPSSRSFGLLNASGSRVGTLRAGKIAYATMTDTDVSLYQLTSTYAQIRSSYGISPLTLSDARPTAGTAITVVSGYWKRTYACNIDGFAYRLKEGEWTWKDSVRYTSACQTIGGTSGSPVVDNATGKVVAVNNTGNEDGGRCTDNNPCEVAENGTVTVRQGINYAQQTYRIPACFGLDNKLDLSRSGCVLPKP
;
A
#
# COMPACT_ATOMS: atom_id res chain seq x y z
N MET A 1 -15.74 91.72 45.48
CA MET A 1 -16.75 91.77 46.54
C MET A 1 -17.57 90.50 46.50
N LYS A 2 -17.61 89.77 47.61
CA LYS A 2 -18.51 88.67 47.95
C LYS A 2 -18.51 87.38 47.07
N LYS A 3 -17.80 86.37 47.50
CA LYS A 3 -18.03 84.98 47.20
C LYS A 3 -19.25 84.47 47.97
N PRO A 4 -19.96 83.46 47.47
CA PRO A 4 -20.47 82.40 48.37
C PRO A 4 -19.90 81.02 48.02
N LEU A 5 -19.68 80.31 49.11
CA LEU A 5 -19.40 78.88 49.17
C LEU A 5 -20.58 78.07 48.68
N LEU A 6 -20.31 77.01 47.93
CA LEU A 6 -21.25 75.87 47.77
C LEU A 6 -20.55 74.54 48.23
N ALA A 7 -21.26 73.90 49.14
CA ALA A 7 -20.89 72.62 49.71
C ALA A 7 -21.10 71.49 48.70
N ALA A 8 -20.12 70.57 48.57
CA ALA A 8 -20.27 69.35 47.79
C ALA A 8 -20.67 68.22 48.71
N LEU A 9 -21.82 67.61 48.42
CA LEU A 9 -22.23 66.29 48.98
C LEU A 9 -21.48 65.20 48.25
N ALA A 10 -20.76 64.36 48.95
CA ALA A 10 -20.15 63.15 48.43
C ALA A 10 -21.17 62.00 48.56
N THR A 11 -21.59 61.47 47.45
CA THR A 11 -22.34 60.18 47.38
C THR A 11 -21.39 59.06 47.12
N LEU A 12 -21.29 58.11 48.06
CA LEU A 12 -20.55 56.89 47.97
C LEU A 12 -21.31 55.91 47.05
N ALA A 13 -20.80 55.60 45.85
CA ALA A 13 -21.31 54.50 45.04
C ALA A 13 -20.50 53.26 45.28
N LEU A 14 -21.13 52.23 45.84
CA LEU A 14 -20.58 50.85 45.90
C LEU A 14 -20.63 50.24 44.50
N THR A 15 -19.48 50.04 43.88
CA THR A 15 -19.36 49.22 42.66
C THR A 15 -19.11 47.76 43.07
N GLY A 16 -20.14 46.91 42.88
CA GLY A 16 -20.03 45.48 42.99
C GLY A 16 -19.22 44.94 41.78
N VAL A 17 -18.05 44.35 42.11
CA VAL A 17 -17.26 43.61 41.08
C VAL A 17 -17.89 42.26 40.88
N GLY A 18 -18.67 42.12 39.81
CA GLY A 18 -19.19 40.83 39.30
C GLY A 18 -18.07 40.12 38.55
N THR A 19 -17.56 39.01 39.12
CA THR A 19 -16.68 38.09 38.41
C THR A 19 -17.51 37.25 37.46
N ALA A 20 -17.44 37.54 36.14
CA ALA A 20 -17.97 36.65 35.12
C ALA A 20 -17.05 35.41 34.95
N PRO A 21 -17.59 34.18 34.89
CA PRO A 21 -16.75 33.01 34.59
C PRO A 21 -16.22 33.10 33.16
N ALA A 22 -14.89 32.98 33.01
CA ALA A 22 -14.25 32.85 31.71
C ALA A 22 -14.63 31.50 31.10
N VAL A 23 -15.48 31.49 30.10
CA VAL A 23 -15.71 30.32 29.23
C VAL A 23 -14.45 30.09 28.42
N ALA A 24 -13.68 29.03 28.73
CA ALA A 24 -12.59 28.56 27.92
C ALA A 24 -13.17 28.08 26.58
N SER A 25 -12.97 28.84 25.51
CA SER A 25 -13.28 28.41 24.15
C SER A 25 -12.28 27.31 23.77
N SER A 26 -12.71 26.04 23.77
CA SER A 26 -11.91 24.97 23.20
C SER A 26 -11.84 25.20 21.67
N ALA A 27 -10.67 25.59 21.19
CA ALA A 27 -10.41 25.63 19.76
C ALA A 27 -10.59 24.23 19.18
N ALA A 28 -11.44 24.08 18.17
CA ALA A 28 -11.56 22.85 17.41
C ALA A 28 -10.17 22.50 16.82
N PRO A 29 -9.77 21.20 16.82
CA PRO A 29 -8.51 20.82 16.19
C PRO A 29 -8.51 21.24 14.74
N ALA A 30 -7.41 21.87 14.30
CA ALA A 30 -7.22 22.26 12.91
C ALA A 30 -7.36 20.99 12.04
N PRO A 31 -8.05 21.07 10.87
CA PRO A 31 -8.11 19.95 9.96
C PRO A 31 -6.69 19.51 9.61
N ALA A 32 -6.40 18.21 9.74
CA ALA A 32 -5.13 17.65 9.31
C ALA A 32 -4.89 18.08 7.86
N ALA A 33 -3.70 18.64 7.58
CA ALA A 33 -3.34 19.03 6.24
C ALA A 33 -3.52 17.80 5.33
N ALA A 34 -4.36 17.94 4.28
CA ALA A 34 -4.52 16.89 3.28
C ALA A 34 -3.14 16.62 2.68
N GLU A 35 -2.64 15.41 2.88
CA GLU A 35 -1.38 14.96 2.28
C GLU A 35 -1.57 15.06 0.76
N THR A 36 -0.85 15.98 0.12
CA THR A 36 -0.94 16.15 -1.33
C THR A 36 -0.49 14.85 -1.99
N ALA A 37 -1.36 14.27 -2.82
CA ALA A 37 -1.07 13.03 -3.53
C ALA A 37 0.29 13.15 -4.24
N ARG A 38 1.21 12.25 -3.92
CA ARG A 38 2.54 12.23 -4.52
C ARG A 38 2.42 11.83 -5.98
N ALA A 39 3.01 12.59 -6.88
CA ALA A 39 3.05 12.22 -8.30
C ALA A 39 3.64 10.81 -8.47
N VAL A 40 2.95 9.94 -9.23
CA VAL A 40 3.39 8.57 -9.48
C VAL A 40 4.72 8.60 -10.23
N SER A 41 5.73 7.92 -9.70
CA SER A 41 7.08 7.83 -10.27
C SER A 41 7.71 6.49 -9.89
N PHE A 42 8.95 6.22 -10.31
CA PHE A 42 9.66 5.00 -9.91
C PHE A 42 10.26 5.07 -8.50
N ALA A 43 10.21 6.21 -7.81
CA ALA A 43 10.82 6.34 -6.49
C ALA A 43 10.16 5.38 -5.49
N GLY A 44 10.99 4.51 -4.89
CA GLY A 44 10.54 3.47 -3.97
C GLY A 44 10.17 2.14 -4.65
N THR A 45 10.13 2.07 -5.99
CA THR A 45 10.07 0.77 -6.66
C THR A 45 11.43 0.08 -6.64
N VAL A 46 11.42 -1.23 -6.75
CA VAL A 46 12.64 -2.03 -6.84
C VAL A 46 12.59 -2.98 -8.04
N SER A 47 13.76 -3.23 -8.63
CA SER A 47 13.95 -4.31 -9.60
C SER A 47 14.47 -5.56 -8.91
N LEU A 48 13.85 -6.70 -9.22
CA LEU A 48 14.31 -8.03 -8.85
C LEU A 48 14.99 -8.66 -10.08
N SER A 49 15.56 -9.85 -9.94
CA SER A 49 16.16 -10.60 -11.04
C SER A 49 15.13 -11.11 -12.05
N ASN A 50 13.90 -11.33 -11.62
CA ASN A 50 12.81 -11.95 -12.39
C ASN A 50 11.49 -11.16 -12.38
N CYS A 51 11.36 -10.15 -11.51
CA CYS A 51 10.12 -9.44 -11.23
C CYS A 51 10.38 -7.97 -10.87
N SER A 52 9.33 -7.26 -10.62
CA SER A 52 9.30 -5.94 -9.99
C SER A 52 8.92 -6.04 -8.51
N GLY A 53 9.08 -4.97 -7.77
CA GLY A 53 8.61 -4.83 -6.40
C GLY A 53 8.62 -3.38 -5.94
N SER A 54 8.35 -3.16 -4.67
CA SER A 54 8.40 -1.83 -4.06
C SER A 54 8.75 -1.88 -2.58
N VAL A 55 9.47 -0.86 -2.11
CA VAL A 55 9.61 -0.58 -0.68
C VAL A 55 8.27 -0.04 -0.22
N VAL A 56 7.62 -0.76 0.67
CA VAL A 56 6.29 -0.40 1.19
C VAL A 56 6.32 -0.18 2.68
N ARG A 57 5.45 0.71 3.16
CA ARG A 57 5.16 0.85 4.58
C ARG A 57 3.66 0.66 4.83
N LEU A 58 3.35 0.14 5.98
CA LEU A 58 1.99 0.05 6.50
C LEU A 58 1.59 1.42 7.07
N PRO A 59 0.29 1.74 7.20
CA PRO A 59 -0.14 2.99 7.82
C PRO A 59 0.41 3.22 9.24
N ALA A 60 0.63 2.12 9.99
CA ALA A 60 1.16 2.17 11.36
C ALA A 60 2.69 2.00 11.46
N SER A 61 3.41 1.85 10.33
CA SER A 61 4.87 1.71 10.37
C SER A 61 5.55 3.00 10.83
N GLU A 62 6.57 2.86 11.67
CA GLU A 62 7.45 3.94 12.10
C GLU A 62 8.73 3.99 11.26
N ASP A 63 9.46 5.10 11.33
CA ASP A 63 10.67 5.28 10.51
C ASP A 63 11.82 4.35 10.89
N ASP A 64 11.89 3.95 12.15
CA ASP A 64 12.91 3.04 12.67
C ASP A 64 12.53 1.56 12.55
N ASP A 65 11.34 1.25 12.04
CA ASP A 65 10.96 -0.12 11.76
C ASP A 65 11.82 -0.71 10.63
N PRO A 66 12.12 -2.02 10.68
CA PRO A 66 12.68 -2.73 9.53
C PRO A 66 11.78 -2.54 8.31
N ALA A 67 12.35 -2.03 7.22
CA ALA A 67 11.57 -1.74 6.03
C ALA A 67 11.07 -3.03 5.35
N LEU A 68 9.97 -2.92 4.61
CA LEU A 68 9.38 -4.02 3.86
C LEU A 68 9.56 -3.81 2.36
N VAL A 69 9.87 -4.89 1.64
CA VAL A 69 9.71 -4.96 0.18
C VAL A 69 8.58 -5.91 -0.15
N MET A 70 7.64 -5.43 -0.97
CA MET A 70 6.53 -6.21 -1.50
C MET A 70 6.80 -6.62 -2.95
N SER A 71 6.46 -7.88 -3.29
CA SER A 71 6.40 -8.44 -4.63
C SER A 71 5.32 -9.54 -4.67
N ASN A 72 5.31 -10.40 -5.69
CA ASN A 72 4.43 -11.57 -5.71
C ASN A 72 5.08 -12.80 -5.04
N GLY A 73 4.23 -13.77 -4.66
CA GLY A 73 4.66 -15.09 -4.19
C GLY A 73 5.37 -15.87 -5.30
N HIS A 74 4.84 -15.85 -6.54
CA HIS A 74 5.49 -16.51 -7.68
C HIS A 74 6.85 -15.89 -8.06
N CYS A 75 7.21 -14.75 -7.47
CA CYS A 75 8.51 -14.12 -7.68
C CYS A 75 9.60 -14.63 -6.74
N LEU A 76 9.33 -15.57 -5.84
CA LEU A 76 10.33 -16.12 -4.92
C LEU A 76 11.50 -16.76 -5.69
N GLU A 77 12.73 -16.61 -5.17
CA GLU A 77 13.93 -17.25 -5.74
C GLU A 77 13.94 -18.77 -5.49
N THR A 78 13.18 -19.23 -4.51
CA THR A 78 13.05 -20.66 -4.14
C THR A 78 12.04 -21.42 -4.98
N GLY A 79 11.36 -20.76 -5.89
CA GLY A 79 10.27 -21.31 -6.71
C GLY A 79 8.90 -20.86 -6.25
N PHE A 80 7.88 -21.25 -6.98
CA PHE A 80 6.49 -20.90 -6.70
C PHE A 80 6.00 -21.65 -5.46
N PRO A 81 5.40 -20.97 -4.46
CA PRO A 81 4.66 -21.68 -3.41
C PRO A 81 3.56 -22.55 -4.01
N ALA A 82 3.45 -23.79 -3.56
CA ALA A 82 2.38 -24.68 -3.99
C ALA A 82 1.00 -24.15 -3.59
N ALA A 83 -0.05 -24.65 -4.23
CA ALA A 83 -1.41 -24.37 -3.80
C ALA A 83 -1.63 -24.84 -2.36
N GLY A 84 -2.05 -23.94 -1.47
CA GLY A 84 -2.18 -24.19 -0.03
C GLY A 84 -0.92 -23.86 0.79
N GLU A 85 0.20 -23.59 0.16
CA GLU A 85 1.45 -23.26 0.87
C GLU A 85 1.49 -21.80 1.33
N VAL A 86 1.95 -21.59 2.55
CA VAL A 86 2.22 -20.28 3.15
C VAL A 86 3.61 -20.30 3.76
N VAL A 87 4.48 -19.43 3.28
CA VAL A 87 5.85 -19.23 3.77
C VAL A 87 5.87 -18.11 4.80
N VAL A 88 6.40 -18.37 5.99
CA VAL A 88 6.49 -17.41 7.10
C VAL A 88 7.87 -17.45 7.72
N ASP A 89 8.42 -16.28 8.02
CA ASP A 89 9.70 -16.11 8.75
C ASP A 89 10.89 -16.90 8.18
N GLN A 90 10.92 -17.12 6.88
CA GLN A 90 11.99 -17.86 6.22
C GLN A 90 13.22 -16.95 5.99
N PRO A 91 14.43 -17.31 6.42
CA PRO A 91 15.65 -16.54 6.14
C PRO A 91 15.82 -16.29 4.64
N SER A 92 16.21 -15.07 4.28
CA SER A 92 16.48 -14.67 2.90
C SER A 92 17.57 -13.62 2.85
N SER A 93 18.47 -13.73 1.87
CA SER A 93 19.50 -12.75 1.56
C SER A 93 19.26 -12.06 0.22
N ARG A 94 18.02 -12.12 -0.29
CA ARG A 94 17.65 -11.55 -1.59
C ARG A 94 18.01 -10.09 -1.69
N SER A 95 18.49 -9.69 -2.86
CA SER A 95 18.87 -8.31 -3.17
C SER A 95 17.85 -7.64 -4.08
N PHE A 96 17.60 -6.35 -3.84
CA PHE A 96 16.64 -5.52 -4.58
C PHE A 96 17.33 -4.26 -5.08
N GLY A 97 17.22 -3.96 -6.37
CA GLY A 97 17.73 -2.72 -6.97
C GLY A 97 16.77 -1.57 -6.71
N LEU A 98 17.10 -0.66 -5.78
CA LEU A 98 16.27 0.50 -5.45
C LEU A 98 16.34 1.57 -6.53
N LEU A 99 15.18 2.09 -6.95
CA LEU A 99 15.06 3.10 -7.99
C LEU A 99 14.68 4.48 -7.43
N ASN A 100 15.21 5.52 -8.07
CA ASN A 100 14.77 6.90 -7.87
C ASN A 100 13.56 7.26 -8.77
N ALA A 101 13.11 8.50 -8.72
CA ALA A 101 11.93 8.96 -9.48
C ALA A 101 12.06 8.80 -11.01
N SER A 102 13.29 8.87 -11.55
CA SER A 102 13.55 8.69 -12.99
C SER A 102 13.73 7.23 -13.41
N GLY A 103 13.65 6.26 -12.48
CA GLY A 103 13.89 4.85 -12.75
C GLY A 103 15.38 4.46 -12.76
N SER A 104 16.28 5.36 -12.36
CA SER A 104 17.69 5.03 -12.21
C SER A 104 17.91 4.27 -10.90
N ARG A 105 18.73 3.21 -10.93
CA ARG A 105 19.12 2.47 -9.73
C ARG A 105 20.05 3.32 -8.88
N VAL A 106 19.67 3.56 -7.63
CA VAL A 106 20.43 4.38 -6.67
C VAL A 106 21.06 3.55 -5.56
N GLY A 107 20.68 2.30 -5.40
CA GLY A 107 21.21 1.44 -4.36
C GLY A 107 20.77 -0.01 -4.47
N THR A 108 21.24 -0.81 -3.51
CA THR A 108 20.84 -2.21 -3.33
C THR A 108 20.36 -2.39 -1.91
N LEU A 109 19.12 -2.87 -1.75
CA LEU A 109 18.57 -3.28 -0.47
C LEU A 109 18.71 -4.79 -0.31
N ARG A 110 18.76 -5.29 0.93
CA ARG A 110 18.90 -6.72 1.24
C ARG A 110 17.80 -7.17 2.18
N ALA A 111 17.21 -8.32 1.87
CA ALA A 111 16.34 -9.02 2.80
C ALA A 111 17.14 -9.59 3.97
N GLY A 112 16.52 -9.65 5.14
CA GLY A 112 16.90 -10.51 6.25
C GLY A 112 16.06 -11.79 6.25
N LYS A 113 14.79 -11.67 5.82
CA LYS A 113 13.85 -12.80 5.73
C LYS A 113 12.70 -12.52 4.78
N ILE A 114 12.06 -13.59 4.32
CA ILE A 114 10.67 -13.56 3.84
C ILE A 114 9.80 -13.53 5.08
N ALA A 115 9.17 -12.38 5.36
CA ALA A 115 8.23 -12.28 6.47
C ALA A 115 6.95 -13.05 6.18
N TYR A 116 6.48 -12.99 4.92
CA TYR A 116 5.28 -13.67 4.44
C TYR A 116 5.34 -13.88 2.94
N ALA A 117 4.95 -15.06 2.45
CA ALA A 117 4.66 -15.27 1.03
C ALA A 117 3.67 -16.41 0.82
N THR A 118 2.86 -16.30 -0.23
CA THR A 118 1.92 -17.32 -0.66
C THR A 118 1.45 -17.07 -2.08
N MET A 119 0.92 -18.12 -2.73
CA MET A 119 0.07 -18.06 -3.91
C MET A 119 -1.35 -18.59 -3.64
N THR A 120 -1.70 -18.79 -2.37
CA THR A 120 -3.03 -19.27 -1.94
C THR A 120 -3.93 -18.09 -1.63
N ASP A 121 -5.11 -18.01 -2.23
CA ASP A 121 -6.11 -16.96 -2.08
C ASP A 121 -5.64 -15.53 -2.49
N THR A 122 -4.35 -15.30 -2.52
CA THR A 122 -3.65 -14.10 -3.00
C THR A 122 -2.26 -14.50 -3.49
N ASP A 123 -1.61 -13.65 -4.26
CA ASP A 123 -0.24 -13.88 -4.74
C ASP A 123 0.63 -12.70 -4.29
N VAL A 124 1.27 -12.84 -3.16
CA VAL A 124 2.07 -11.79 -2.54
C VAL A 124 3.27 -12.34 -1.80
N SER A 125 4.37 -11.60 -1.81
CA SER A 125 5.51 -11.79 -0.91
C SER A 125 5.87 -10.47 -0.23
N LEU A 126 6.24 -10.55 1.05
CA LEU A 126 6.72 -9.46 1.87
C LEU A 126 8.06 -9.87 2.48
N TYR A 127 9.10 -9.15 2.10
CA TYR A 127 10.44 -9.31 2.64
C TYR A 127 10.68 -8.25 3.71
N GLN A 128 11.14 -8.66 4.88
CA GLN A 128 11.68 -7.73 5.86
C GLN A 128 13.16 -7.48 5.53
N LEU A 129 13.50 -6.19 5.40
CA LEU A 129 14.85 -5.78 5.07
C LEU A 129 15.76 -5.71 6.30
N THR A 130 17.07 -5.73 6.06
CA THR A 130 18.08 -5.46 7.07
C THR A 130 18.22 -3.97 7.39
N SER A 131 17.62 -3.09 6.59
CA SER A 131 17.60 -1.64 6.76
C SER A 131 16.25 -1.14 7.21
N THR A 132 16.23 -0.07 8.01
CA THR A 132 15.02 0.66 8.40
C THR A 132 14.59 1.67 7.32
N TYR A 133 13.37 2.19 7.41
CA TYR A 133 12.92 3.26 6.51
C TYR A 133 13.77 4.53 6.67
N ALA A 134 14.15 4.90 7.91
CA ALA A 134 15.03 6.03 8.18
C ALA A 134 16.39 5.88 7.48
N GLN A 135 16.99 4.68 7.54
CA GLN A 135 18.26 4.39 6.89
C GLN A 135 18.15 4.49 5.36
N ILE A 136 17.08 3.95 4.76
CA ILE A 136 16.85 4.05 3.31
C ILE A 136 16.70 5.51 2.90
N ARG A 137 15.92 6.29 3.65
CA ARG A 137 15.72 7.71 3.38
C ARG A 137 17.03 8.52 3.50
N SER A 138 17.80 8.30 4.55
CA SER A 138 19.06 9.03 4.76
C SER A 138 20.13 8.67 3.73
N SER A 139 20.19 7.40 3.30
CA SER A 139 21.23 6.93 2.37
C SER A 139 20.92 7.25 0.91
N TYR A 140 19.62 7.24 0.52
CA TYR A 140 19.22 7.30 -0.88
C TYR A 140 18.23 8.42 -1.19
N GLY A 141 17.71 9.14 -0.19
CA GLY A 141 16.67 10.16 -0.37
C GLY A 141 15.31 9.57 -0.81
N ILE A 142 15.11 8.26 -0.63
CA ILE A 142 13.90 7.54 -1.08
C ILE A 142 12.99 7.27 0.12
N SER A 143 11.72 7.66 -0.03
CA SER A 143 10.66 7.30 0.91
C SER A 143 9.90 6.07 0.41
N PRO A 144 9.42 5.18 1.30
CA PRO A 144 8.57 4.06 0.92
C PRO A 144 7.25 4.52 0.33
N LEU A 145 6.57 3.61 -0.38
CA LEU A 145 5.19 3.75 -0.79
C LEU A 145 4.28 3.27 0.37
N THR A 146 3.19 3.99 0.64
CA THR A 146 2.25 3.58 1.69
C THR A 146 1.22 2.60 1.13
N LEU A 147 1.03 1.46 1.78
CA LEU A 147 -0.09 0.55 1.46
C LEU A 147 -1.41 1.20 1.88
N SER A 148 -2.42 1.08 1.03
CA SER A 148 -3.79 1.40 1.42
C SER A 148 -4.33 0.33 2.36
N ASP A 149 -4.99 0.73 3.42
CA ASP A 149 -5.80 -0.11 4.30
C ASP A 149 -7.28 -0.14 3.91
N ALA A 150 -7.64 0.60 2.87
CA ALA A 150 -8.97 0.62 2.29
C ALA A 150 -9.02 -0.18 0.98
N ARG A 151 -10.12 -0.93 0.79
CA ARG A 151 -10.39 -1.63 -0.47
C ARG A 151 -10.63 -0.61 -1.57
N PRO A 152 -9.94 -0.70 -2.73
CA PRO A 152 -10.20 0.18 -3.86
C PRO A 152 -11.58 -0.10 -4.49
N THR A 153 -12.06 0.84 -5.29
CA THR A 153 -13.35 0.73 -5.98
C THR A 153 -13.16 0.60 -7.50
N ALA A 154 -14.14 0.05 -8.19
CA ALA A 154 -14.17 0.09 -9.65
C ALA A 154 -14.21 1.56 -10.12
N GLY A 155 -13.57 1.84 -11.24
CA GLY A 155 -13.37 3.18 -11.77
C GLY A 155 -12.15 3.92 -11.24
N THR A 156 -11.51 3.46 -10.15
CA THR A 156 -10.27 4.09 -9.63
C THR A 156 -9.19 4.13 -10.71
N ALA A 157 -8.69 5.35 -11.00
CA ALA A 157 -7.55 5.55 -11.90
C ALA A 157 -6.27 5.10 -11.21
N ILE A 158 -5.53 4.21 -11.86
CA ILE A 158 -4.33 3.57 -11.30
C ILE A 158 -3.15 3.66 -12.27
N THR A 159 -1.96 3.51 -11.69
CA THR A 159 -0.72 3.32 -12.45
C THR A 159 0.06 2.13 -11.89
N VAL A 160 0.36 1.17 -12.76
CA VAL A 160 1.27 0.06 -12.45
C VAL A 160 2.71 0.53 -12.73
N VAL A 161 3.60 0.42 -11.75
CA VAL A 161 4.97 0.95 -11.86
C VAL A 161 5.99 -0.19 -11.86
N SER A 162 6.41 -0.62 -13.04
CA SER A 162 7.36 -1.73 -13.17
C SER A 162 8.80 -1.28 -12.95
N GLY A 163 9.39 -1.73 -11.84
CA GLY A 163 10.81 -1.51 -11.55
C GLY A 163 11.74 -2.33 -12.44
N TYR A 164 11.31 -3.50 -12.89
CA TYR A 164 12.08 -4.37 -13.80
C TYR A 164 12.28 -3.73 -15.17
N TRP A 165 11.15 -3.33 -15.82
CA TRP A 165 11.16 -2.72 -17.15
C TRP A 165 11.38 -1.20 -17.13
N LYS A 166 11.31 -0.55 -15.95
CA LYS A 166 11.31 0.91 -15.82
C LYS A 166 10.25 1.56 -16.70
N ARG A 167 9.06 0.98 -16.64
CA ARG A 167 7.89 1.35 -17.45
C ARG A 167 6.66 1.44 -16.56
N THR A 168 5.79 2.40 -16.86
CA THR A 168 4.50 2.58 -16.21
C THR A 168 3.35 2.22 -17.15
N TYR A 169 2.25 1.73 -16.57
CA TYR A 169 1.02 1.43 -17.28
C TYR A 169 -0.12 2.12 -16.55
N ALA A 170 -0.82 3.03 -17.24
CA ALA A 170 -1.92 3.80 -16.66
C ALA A 170 -3.27 3.29 -17.21
N CYS A 171 -4.19 3.00 -16.31
CA CYS A 171 -5.53 2.53 -16.63
C CYS A 171 -6.48 2.74 -15.45
N ASN A 172 -7.63 2.07 -15.46
CA ASN A 172 -8.57 2.07 -14.36
C ASN A 172 -8.82 0.64 -13.85
N ILE A 173 -9.25 0.52 -12.61
CA ILE A 173 -9.85 -0.71 -12.10
C ILE A 173 -11.20 -0.89 -12.81
N ASP A 174 -11.33 -1.95 -13.61
CA ASP A 174 -12.60 -2.30 -14.28
C ASP A 174 -13.58 -2.96 -13.29
N GLY A 175 -13.06 -3.81 -12.42
CA GLY A 175 -13.84 -4.53 -11.43
C GLY A 175 -13.02 -5.53 -10.65
N PHE A 176 -13.70 -6.53 -10.08
CA PHE A 176 -13.07 -7.54 -9.23
C PHE A 176 -13.55 -8.93 -9.63
N ALA A 177 -12.60 -9.86 -9.79
CA ALA A 177 -12.90 -11.26 -10.02
C ALA A 177 -13.21 -11.94 -8.67
N TYR A 178 -14.39 -12.56 -8.51
CA TYR A 178 -14.73 -13.31 -7.31
C TYR A 178 -13.66 -14.35 -6.99
N ARG A 179 -13.26 -15.13 -8.01
CA ARG A 179 -12.06 -15.95 -8.01
C ARG A 179 -11.35 -15.81 -9.35
N LEU A 180 -10.03 -15.77 -9.31
CA LEU A 180 -9.17 -15.82 -10.48
C LEU A 180 -8.38 -17.13 -10.40
N LYS A 181 -8.55 -18.01 -11.40
CA LYS A 181 -7.87 -19.31 -11.46
C LYS A 181 -6.83 -19.32 -12.56
N GLU A 182 -5.63 -19.81 -12.22
CA GLU A 182 -4.52 -20.00 -13.16
C GLU A 182 -3.75 -21.27 -12.77
N GLY A 183 -3.68 -22.24 -13.66
CA GLY A 183 -3.07 -23.53 -13.33
C GLY A 183 -3.69 -24.16 -12.08
N GLU A 184 -2.87 -24.46 -11.10
CA GLU A 184 -3.30 -25.04 -9.81
C GLU A 184 -3.75 -23.99 -8.78
N TRP A 185 -3.41 -22.70 -8.99
CA TRP A 185 -3.69 -21.62 -8.05
C TRP A 185 -5.07 -21.01 -8.26
N THR A 186 -5.62 -20.49 -7.17
CA THR A 186 -6.86 -19.71 -7.18
C THR A 186 -6.75 -18.57 -6.20
N TRP A 187 -6.96 -17.35 -6.72
CA TRP A 187 -6.92 -16.12 -5.93
C TRP A 187 -8.31 -15.54 -5.78
N LYS A 188 -8.56 -14.86 -4.68
CA LYS A 188 -9.87 -14.29 -4.32
C LYS A 188 -9.88 -12.78 -4.47
N ASP A 189 -10.96 -12.23 -4.98
CA ASP A 189 -11.22 -10.80 -5.04
C ASP A 189 -10.10 -10.02 -5.78
N SER A 190 -9.57 -10.63 -6.86
CA SER A 190 -8.50 -10.03 -7.66
C SER A 190 -8.99 -8.81 -8.42
N VAL A 191 -8.18 -7.75 -8.45
CA VAL A 191 -8.44 -6.56 -9.27
C VAL A 191 -8.34 -6.94 -10.74
N ARG A 192 -9.35 -6.59 -11.53
CA ARG A 192 -9.32 -6.62 -12.99
C ARG A 192 -9.05 -5.23 -13.53
N TYR A 193 -8.10 -5.10 -14.43
CA TYR A 193 -7.81 -3.84 -15.13
C TYR A 193 -8.72 -3.63 -16.34
N THR A 194 -8.91 -2.37 -16.73
CA THR A 194 -9.35 -2.07 -18.10
C THR A 194 -8.26 -2.47 -19.10
N SER A 195 -8.62 -2.68 -20.34
CA SER A 195 -7.70 -3.14 -21.41
C SER A 195 -6.56 -2.16 -21.72
N ALA A 196 -6.56 -0.95 -21.14
CA ALA A 196 -5.47 0.02 -21.31
C ALA A 196 -4.18 -0.40 -20.58
N CYS A 197 -4.24 -1.22 -19.52
CA CYS A 197 -3.06 -1.78 -18.86
C CYS A 197 -2.65 -3.09 -19.53
N GLN A 198 -1.74 -2.99 -20.51
CA GLN A 198 -1.12 -4.13 -21.18
C GLN A 198 0.20 -4.48 -20.49
N THR A 199 0.11 -5.05 -19.29
CA THR A 199 1.29 -5.50 -18.54
C THR A 199 1.85 -6.79 -19.15
N ILE A 200 3.13 -7.04 -18.98
CA ILE A 200 3.86 -8.14 -19.61
C ILE A 200 4.70 -8.89 -18.57
N GLY A 201 5.25 -10.05 -18.93
CA GLY A 201 6.16 -10.82 -18.06
C GLY A 201 7.25 -9.92 -17.47
N GLY A 202 7.60 -10.09 -16.18
CA GLY A 202 8.52 -9.21 -15.43
C GLY A 202 7.87 -7.98 -14.77
N THR A 203 6.63 -7.63 -15.14
CA THR A 203 5.84 -6.63 -14.40
C THR A 203 5.23 -7.18 -13.12
N SER A 204 5.23 -8.48 -12.92
CA SER A 204 4.84 -9.15 -11.68
C SER A 204 5.49 -8.49 -10.46
N GLY A 205 4.74 -8.28 -9.40
CA GLY A 205 5.20 -7.61 -8.18
C GLY A 205 5.25 -6.08 -8.24
N SER A 206 4.94 -5.46 -9.38
CA SER A 206 4.85 -4.00 -9.49
C SER A 206 3.77 -3.45 -8.55
N PRO A 207 4.04 -2.35 -7.83
CA PRO A 207 2.99 -1.67 -7.09
C PRO A 207 1.95 -1.08 -8.04
N VAL A 208 0.68 -1.24 -7.69
CA VAL A 208 -0.47 -0.60 -8.34
C VAL A 208 -0.86 0.58 -7.49
N VAL A 209 -0.59 1.78 -8.00
CA VAL A 209 -0.76 3.03 -7.26
C VAL A 209 -2.08 3.69 -7.66
N ASP A 210 -2.92 4.02 -6.69
CA ASP A 210 -4.08 4.90 -6.87
C ASP A 210 -3.58 6.32 -7.16
N ASN A 211 -3.92 6.85 -8.32
CA ASN A 211 -3.44 8.16 -8.79
C ASN A 211 -3.97 9.34 -7.96
N ALA A 212 -5.11 9.17 -7.27
CA ALA A 212 -5.69 10.22 -6.45
C ALA A 212 -5.03 10.31 -5.08
N THR A 213 -4.63 9.18 -4.49
CA THR A 213 -4.10 9.12 -3.12
C THR A 213 -2.60 8.90 -3.06
N GLY A 214 -1.98 8.41 -4.14
CA GLY A 214 -0.58 7.99 -4.16
C GLY A 214 -0.30 6.71 -3.36
N LYS A 215 -1.33 6.04 -2.83
CA LYS A 215 -1.21 4.79 -2.05
C LYS A 215 -1.20 3.57 -2.96
N VAL A 216 -0.51 2.53 -2.52
CA VAL A 216 -0.53 1.22 -3.20
C VAL A 216 -1.79 0.48 -2.80
N VAL A 217 -2.62 0.14 -3.78
CA VAL A 217 -3.92 -0.54 -3.58
C VAL A 217 -3.90 -2.00 -4.02
N ALA A 218 -2.91 -2.38 -4.84
CA ALA A 218 -2.72 -3.76 -5.27
C ALA A 218 -1.27 -4.01 -5.68
N VAL A 219 -0.93 -5.28 -5.90
CA VAL A 219 0.32 -5.75 -6.51
C VAL A 219 -0.01 -6.43 -7.82
N ASN A 220 0.63 -5.99 -8.93
CA ASN A 220 0.41 -6.55 -10.27
C ASN A 220 0.78 -8.03 -10.30
N ASN A 221 -0.07 -8.85 -10.90
CA ASN A 221 0.07 -10.30 -10.82
C ASN A 221 0.24 -10.94 -12.21
N THR A 222 -0.83 -11.12 -12.95
CA THR A 222 -0.90 -11.94 -14.15
C THR A 222 -1.82 -11.33 -15.21
N GLY A 223 -1.88 -11.93 -16.39
CA GLY A 223 -2.80 -11.56 -17.46
C GLY A 223 -3.09 -12.75 -18.36
N ASN A 224 -4.25 -12.74 -19.01
CA ASN A 224 -4.60 -13.78 -19.99
C ASN A 224 -4.00 -13.40 -21.35
N GLU A 225 -2.90 -14.05 -21.72
CA GLU A 225 -2.11 -13.69 -22.92
C GLU A 225 -2.75 -14.23 -24.20
N ASP A 226 -3.08 -15.54 -24.22
CA ASP A 226 -3.42 -16.27 -25.45
C ASP A 226 -4.90 -16.67 -25.54
N GLY A 227 -5.74 -16.30 -24.59
CA GLY A 227 -7.14 -16.72 -24.51
C GLY A 227 -7.31 -18.15 -23.98
N GLY A 228 -6.27 -18.73 -23.36
CA GLY A 228 -6.34 -20.02 -22.70
C GLY A 228 -7.31 -20.00 -21.51
N ARG A 229 -7.83 -21.18 -21.16
CA ARG A 229 -8.80 -21.31 -20.08
C ARG A 229 -8.16 -21.84 -18.81
N CYS A 230 -7.83 -20.94 -17.89
CA CYS A 230 -7.26 -21.23 -16.58
C CYS A 230 -5.92 -21.97 -16.63
N THR A 231 -5.12 -21.78 -17.67
CA THR A 231 -3.77 -22.33 -17.79
C THR A 231 -2.72 -21.27 -17.40
N ASP A 232 -1.46 -21.66 -17.27
CA ASP A 232 -0.36 -20.73 -16.96
C ASP A 232 -0.33 -19.55 -17.93
N ASN A 233 -0.18 -18.33 -17.41
CA ASN A 233 -0.27 -17.06 -18.15
C ASN A 233 -1.62 -16.85 -18.89
N ASN A 234 -2.64 -17.60 -18.51
CA ASN A 234 -3.98 -17.51 -19.06
C ASN A 234 -5.03 -17.69 -17.95
N PRO A 235 -5.06 -16.79 -16.94
CA PRO A 235 -6.06 -16.87 -15.89
C PRO A 235 -7.47 -16.75 -16.44
N CYS A 236 -8.41 -17.34 -15.72
CA CYS A 236 -9.84 -17.20 -15.98
C CYS A 236 -10.58 -16.78 -14.71
N GLU A 237 -11.63 -16.00 -14.86
CA GLU A 237 -12.52 -15.63 -13.75
C GLU A 237 -13.51 -16.76 -13.49
N VAL A 238 -13.71 -17.07 -12.20
CA VAL A 238 -14.74 -18.00 -11.75
C VAL A 238 -15.70 -17.22 -10.86
N ALA A 239 -16.92 -17.07 -11.31
CA ALA A 239 -17.99 -16.39 -10.57
C ALA A 239 -18.45 -17.24 -9.37
N GLU A 240 -19.20 -16.66 -8.44
CA GLU A 240 -19.72 -17.35 -7.26
C GLU A 240 -20.61 -18.54 -7.60
N ASN A 241 -21.36 -18.46 -8.70
CA ASN A 241 -22.17 -19.55 -9.23
C ASN A 241 -21.38 -20.61 -10.03
N GLY A 242 -20.05 -20.50 -10.09
CA GLY A 242 -19.18 -21.40 -10.83
C GLY A 242 -19.00 -21.10 -12.31
N THR A 243 -19.65 -20.06 -12.85
CA THR A 243 -19.47 -19.67 -14.25
C THR A 243 -18.03 -19.22 -14.50
N VAL A 244 -17.40 -19.80 -15.54
CA VAL A 244 -16.02 -19.48 -15.92
C VAL A 244 -16.01 -18.52 -17.13
N THR A 245 -15.28 -17.42 -16.98
CA THR A 245 -15.10 -16.41 -18.04
C THR A 245 -13.62 -16.26 -18.36
N VAL A 246 -13.26 -16.38 -19.63
CA VAL A 246 -11.93 -16.08 -20.18
C VAL A 246 -11.97 -14.67 -20.76
N ARG A 247 -10.94 -13.86 -20.42
CA ARG A 247 -10.81 -12.48 -20.91
C ARG A 247 -9.42 -12.27 -21.50
N GLN A 248 -9.25 -12.68 -22.74
CA GLN A 248 -7.97 -12.50 -23.43
C GLN A 248 -7.53 -11.02 -23.44
N GLY A 249 -6.26 -10.77 -23.19
CA GLY A 249 -5.65 -9.44 -23.15
C GLY A 249 -5.96 -8.64 -21.86
N ILE A 250 -6.70 -9.21 -20.91
CA ILE A 250 -6.98 -8.56 -19.64
C ILE A 250 -5.98 -8.99 -18.56
N ASN A 251 -5.50 -8.02 -17.81
CA ASN A 251 -4.52 -8.20 -16.73
C ASN A 251 -5.16 -7.98 -15.36
N TYR A 252 -4.51 -8.55 -14.34
CA TYR A 252 -5.05 -8.64 -12.98
C TYR A 252 -3.98 -8.33 -11.92
N ALA A 253 -4.44 -7.92 -10.74
CA ALA A 253 -3.61 -7.69 -9.57
C ALA A 253 -4.24 -8.26 -8.29
N GLN A 254 -3.43 -8.44 -7.26
CA GLN A 254 -3.90 -8.85 -5.94
C GLN A 254 -4.02 -7.65 -5.02
N GLN A 255 -5.18 -7.51 -4.35
CA GLN A 255 -5.45 -6.41 -3.44
C GLN A 255 -4.55 -6.44 -2.20
N THR A 256 -4.05 -5.27 -1.76
CA THR A 256 -3.12 -5.16 -0.64
C THR A 256 -3.74 -4.66 0.66
N TYR A 257 -4.99 -4.19 0.66
CA TYR A 257 -5.66 -3.60 1.83
C TYR A 257 -5.79 -4.54 3.04
N ARG A 258 -5.71 -5.86 2.80
CA ARG A 258 -5.79 -6.90 3.85
C ARG A 258 -4.47 -7.10 4.59
N ILE A 259 -3.35 -6.62 4.04
CA ILE A 259 -2.02 -6.85 4.59
C ILE A 259 -1.80 -6.10 5.91
N PRO A 260 -2.14 -4.80 6.05
CA PRO A 260 -1.82 -4.05 7.26
C PRO A 260 -2.38 -4.65 8.55
N ALA A 261 -3.56 -5.27 8.50
CA ALA A 261 -4.18 -5.89 9.67
C ALA A 261 -3.37 -7.06 10.26
N CYS A 262 -2.50 -7.68 9.45
CA CYS A 262 -1.69 -8.83 9.85
C CYS A 262 -0.33 -8.47 10.44
N PHE A 263 -0.02 -7.17 10.58
CA PHE A 263 1.25 -6.71 11.11
C PHE A 263 1.06 -5.91 12.39
N GLY A 264 1.94 -6.12 13.36
CA GLY A 264 2.03 -5.38 14.61
C GLY A 264 3.15 -4.35 14.60
N LEU A 265 3.61 -3.97 15.79
CA LEU A 265 4.76 -3.11 16.00
C LEU A 265 6.01 -3.70 15.33
N ASP A 266 6.97 -2.84 14.99
CA ASP A 266 8.24 -3.21 14.35
C ASP A 266 8.03 -3.96 13.02
N ASN A 267 6.93 -3.71 12.31
CA ASN A 267 6.53 -4.45 11.11
C ASN A 267 6.57 -5.98 11.30
N LYS A 268 6.25 -6.44 12.49
CA LYS A 268 6.23 -7.88 12.81
C LYS A 268 4.93 -8.52 12.35
N LEU A 269 5.06 -9.56 11.53
CA LEU A 269 3.92 -10.37 11.10
C LEU A 269 3.31 -11.10 12.30
N ASP A 270 2.00 -11.03 12.43
CA ASP A 270 1.19 -11.81 13.38
C ASP A 270 -0.14 -12.17 12.72
N LEU A 271 -0.22 -13.38 12.19
CA LEU A 271 -1.41 -13.89 11.51
C LEU A 271 -2.58 -14.16 12.47
N SER A 272 -2.35 -14.13 13.79
CA SER A 272 -3.41 -14.32 14.79
C SER A 272 -4.18 -13.04 15.13
N ARG A 273 -3.72 -11.87 14.67
CA ARG A 273 -4.34 -10.58 14.95
C ARG A 273 -5.80 -10.55 14.48
N SER A 274 -6.63 -9.88 15.28
CA SER A 274 -8.01 -9.58 14.89
C SER A 274 -8.03 -8.77 13.57
N GLY A 275 -8.83 -9.20 12.61
CA GLY A 275 -8.93 -8.60 11.28
C GLY A 275 -7.89 -9.09 10.26
N CYS A 276 -6.90 -9.90 10.66
CA CYS A 276 -6.00 -10.55 9.71
C CYS A 276 -6.72 -11.69 8.98
N VAL A 277 -6.84 -11.57 7.68
CA VAL A 277 -7.52 -12.55 6.79
C VAL A 277 -6.57 -13.14 5.74
N LEU A 278 -5.27 -12.92 5.87
CA LEU A 278 -4.28 -13.58 5.03
C LEU A 278 -4.29 -15.09 5.31
N PRO A 279 -4.04 -15.94 4.28
CA PRO A 279 -3.83 -17.39 4.46
C PRO A 279 -2.79 -17.68 5.55
N LYS A 280 -3.02 -18.78 6.28
CA LYS A 280 -2.15 -19.22 7.37
C LYS A 280 -1.53 -20.57 7.00
N PRO A 281 -0.31 -20.87 7.53
CA PRO A 281 0.33 -22.17 7.37
C PRO A 281 -0.55 -23.33 7.80
#